data_a7f4f191b9dc32e5c74b10661b1ce9d7
#
_entry.id   a7f4f191b9dc32e5c74b10661b1ce9d7
#
_cell.length_a   1.000
_cell.length_b   1.000
_cell.length_c   1.000
_cell.angle_alpha   90.00
_cell.angle_beta   90.00
_cell.angle_gamma   90.00
#
_symmetry.space_group_name_H-M   'P 1'
#
loop_
_entity.id
_entity.type
_entity.pdbx_description
1 polymer ?
#
loop_
_entity_poly.entity_id
_entity_poly.type
_entity_poly.pdbx_seq_one_letter_code
_entity_poly.pdbx_strand_id
1 'polypeptide(L)'
;MPWMPKILGHQVLKIGGLSGEVTTNLPMHHQIILIEKITPNLTALCNAKVSLVQVSLTELPFIQKEIHTVFLMNTLNFAQDPHQILRESHRVLADDGWIFIALFNPLSPLIFKRKMGDYPLRHYPAWRVMDWLSLLNFEVIEKCPIATKNKLATIFSPITLIIAQKRTYPLTLNPEKVRSKIPVFLEPVNAFKLKS
;
A
#
# COMPACT_ATOMS: atom_id res chain seq x y z
N MET A 1 4.63 -1.04 18.34
CA MET A 1 5.37 -0.26 17.33
C MET A 1 5.32 1.22 17.71
N PRO A 2 6.37 1.76 18.34
CA PRO A 2 6.35 3.14 18.89
C PRO A 2 6.42 4.23 17.83
N TRP A 3 6.77 3.89 16.59
CA TRP A 3 6.89 4.83 15.46
C TRP A 3 5.57 5.03 14.68
N MET A 4 4.61 4.13 14.83
CA MET A 4 3.33 4.15 14.11
C MET A 4 2.56 5.48 14.22
N PRO A 5 2.45 6.13 15.40
CA PRO A 5 1.70 7.40 15.50
C PRO A 5 2.31 8.55 14.69
N LYS A 6 3.62 8.51 14.44
CA LYS A 6 4.34 9.58 13.74
C LYS A 6 4.15 9.59 12.24
N ILE A 7 3.78 8.44 11.64
CA ILE A 7 3.69 8.25 10.20
C ILE A 7 2.27 8.33 9.63
N LEU A 8 1.25 8.30 10.49
CA LEU A 8 -0.14 8.16 10.03
C LEU A 8 -0.71 9.42 9.36
N GLY A 9 -0.04 10.56 9.48
CA GLY A 9 -0.47 11.81 8.84
C GLY A 9 -1.85 12.31 9.32
N HIS A 10 -2.45 13.25 8.59
CA HIS A 10 -3.71 13.91 9.00
C HIS A 10 -4.98 13.17 8.53
N GLN A 11 -4.90 12.45 7.42
CA GLN A 11 -6.04 11.75 6.82
C GLN A 11 -5.78 10.26 6.72
N VAL A 12 -6.63 9.47 7.37
CA VAL A 12 -6.55 8.02 7.42
C VAL A 12 -7.75 7.42 6.73
N LEU A 13 -7.51 6.61 5.71
CA LEU A 13 -8.51 5.91 4.94
C LEU A 13 -8.52 4.43 5.32
N LYS A 14 -9.67 3.93 5.71
CA LYS A 14 -9.91 2.52 6.01
C LYS A 14 -10.82 1.92 4.94
N ILE A 15 -10.32 0.97 4.18
CA ILE A 15 -11.03 0.37 3.07
C ILE A 15 -11.51 -1.03 3.44
N GLY A 16 -12.82 -1.26 3.32
CA GLY A 16 -13.49 -2.52 3.65
C GLY A 16 -13.99 -2.59 5.10
N GLY A 17 -15.01 -3.41 5.33
CA GLY A 17 -15.71 -3.50 6.61
C GLY A 17 -14.81 -3.87 7.78
N LEU A 18 -13.95 -4.86 7.63
CA LEU A 18 -12.99 -5.27 8.67
C LEU A 18 -11.95 -4.18 8.99
N SER A 19 -11.62 -3.34 8.01
CA SER A 19 -10.72 -2.19 8.23
C SER A 19 -11.39 -1.15 9.14
N GLY A 20 -12.70 -0.99 9.04
CA GLY A 20 -13.49 -0.10 9.90
C GLY A 20 -13.47 -0.50 11.37
N GLU A 21 -13.44 -1.79 11.67
CA GLU A 21 -13.44 -2.32 13.03
C GLU A 21 -12.09 -2.13 13.76
N VAL A 22 -11.02 -1.86 13.02
CA VAL A 22 -9.71 -1.58 13.62
C VAL A 22 -9.73 -0.20 14.28
N THR A 23 -9.76 -0.18 15.60
CA THR A 23 -9.65 1.07 16.37
C THR A 23 -8.21 1.56 16.36
N THR A 24 -8.01 2.76 15.85
CA THR A 24 -6.75 3.47 15.96
C THR A 24 -6.94 4.60 16.97
N ASN A 25 -6.40 4.44 18.18
CA ASN A 25 -6.43 5.47 19.23
C ASN A 25 -5.46 6.61 18.91
N LEU A 26 -5.68 7.27 17.76
CA LEU A 26 -4.83 8.37 17.34
C LEU A 26 -5.50 9.69 17.66
N PRO A 27 -4.81 10.57 18.36
CA PRO A 27 -5.42 11.78 18.90
C PRO A 27 -5.57 12.80 17.81
N MET A 28 -6.14 12.87 16.83
CA MET A 28 -6.33 14.07 15.94
C MET A 28 -6.63 13.79 14.46
N HIS A 29 -6.77 12.53 14.04
CA HIS A 29 -6.91 12.25 12.62
C HIS A 29 -8.37 12.01 12.26
N HIS A 30 -8.81 12.65 11.17
CA HIS A 30 -10.07 12.30 10.56
C HIS A 30 -9.94 10.93 9.88
N GLN A 31 -10.81 10.01 10.24
CA GLN A 31 -10.83 8.66 9.71
C GLN A 31 -12.02 8.51 8.77
N ILE A 32 -11.75 8.04 7.58
CA ILE A 32 -12.77 7.77 6.57
C ILE A 32 -12.84 6.27 6.37
N ILE A 33 -14.01 5.68 6.57
CA ILE A 33 -14.24 4.26 6.37
C ILE A 33 -15.04 4.09 5.08
N LEU A 34 -14.46 3.37 4.11
CA LEU A 34 -15.11 3.04 2.84
C LEU A 34 -15.60 1.60 2.87
N ILE A 35 -16.84 1.40 2.51
CA ILE A 35 -17.49 0.08 2.47
C ILE A 35 -18.40 -0.05 1.26
N GLU A 36 -18.55 -1.27 0.75
CA GLU A 36 -19.53 -1.57 -0.31
C GLU A 36 -20.95 -1.78 0.25
N LYS A 37 -21.04 -2.36 1.47
CA LYS A 37 -22.31 -2.61 2.14
C LYS A 37 -22.27 -2.14 3.58
N ILE A 38 -23.22 -1.34 3.96
CA ILE A 38 -23.35 -0.82 5.33
C ILE A 38 -23.82 -1.96 6.25
N THR A 39 -23.11 -2.13 7.36
CA THR A 39 -23.51 -3.03 8.43
C THR A 39 -23.85 -2.23 9.70
N PRO A 40 -24.84 -2.66 10.51
CA PRO A 40 -25.24 -1.93 11.73
C PRO A 40 -24.08 -1.68 12.70
N ASN A 41 -23.12 -2.61 12.78
CA ASN A 41 -21.96 -2.48 13.65
C ASN A 41 -21.06 -1.31 13.25
N LEU A 42 -20.93 -1.02 11.95
CA LEU A 42 -20.10 0.07 11.45
C LEU A 42 -20.77 1.43 11.61
N THR A 43 -22.09 1.49 11.51
CA THR A 43 -22.82 2.75 11.77
C THR A 43 -22.68 3.20 13.22
N ALA A 44 -22.56 2.28 14.16
CA ALA A 44 -22.33 2.59 15.56
C ALA A 44 -20.93 3.22 15.84
N LEU A 45 -19.97 3.07 14.91
CA LEU A 45 -18.63 3.66 15.02
C LEU A 45 -18.57 5.11 14.51
N CYS A 46 -19.61 5.59 13.83
CA CYS A 46 -19.65 6.95 13.31
C CYS A 46 -19.67 7.97 14.46
N ASN A 47 -18.75 8.90 14.42
CA ASN A 47 -18.67 10.04 15.35
C ASN A 47 -18.06 11.24 14.64
N ALA A 48 -17.85 12.36 15.36
CA ALA A 48 -17.28 13.59 14.78
C ALA A 48 -15.90 13.41 14.10
N LYS A 49 -15.18 12.32 14.38
CA LYS A 49 -13.85 12.03 13.81
C LYS A 49 -13.87 10.87 12.81
N VAL A 50 -14.98 10.15 12.67
CA VAL A 50 -15.09 8.96 11.82
C VAL A 50 -16.27 9.13 10.87
N SER A 51 -15.98 9.23 9.59
CA SER A 51 -16.98 9.25 8.52
C SER A 51 -17.08 7.90 7.84
N LEU A 52 -18.31 7.42 7.65
CA LEU A 52 -18.61 6.19 6.92
C LEU A 52 -19.17 6.55 5.55
N VAL A 53 -18.56 6.03 4.49
CA VAL A 53 -18.98 6.30 3.11
C VAL A 53 -19.19 4.98 2.39
N GLN A 54 -20.37 4.83 1.79
CA GLN A 54 -20.65 3.67 0.94
C GLN A 54 -20.24 3.96 -0.50
N VAL A 55 -19.30 3.16 -1.02
CA VAL A 55 -18.72 3.36 -2.35
C VAL A 55 -18.15 2.04 -2.89
N SER A 56 -17.99 1.96 -4.21
CA SER A 56 -17.20 0.88 -4.82
C SER A 56 -15.73 1.00 -4.40
N LEU A 57 -15.14 -0.09 -3.92
CA LEU A 57 -13.74 -0.10 -3.50
C LEU A 57 -12.75 -0.07 -4.67
N THR A 58 -13.25 -0.29 -5.88
CA THR A 58 -12.45 -0.23 -7.12
C THR A 58 -12.39 1.16 -7.74
N GLU A 59 -13.16 2.13 -7.19
CA GLU A 59 -13.18 3.52 -7.65
C GLU A 59 -13.39 4.44 -6.45
N LEU A 60 -12.30 5.00 -5.94
CA LEU A 60 -12.31 5.77 -4.71
C LEU A 60 -12.64 7.24 -4.97
N PRO A 61 -13.58 7.87 -4.22
CA PRO A 61 -14.04 9.24 -4.44
C PRO A 61 -13.07 10.28 -3.84
N PHE A 62 -11.78 10.12 -4.06
CA PHE A 62 -10.73 11.03 -3.58
C PHE A 62 -9.86 11.51 -4.72
N ILE A 63 -9.31 12.70 -4.55
CA ILE A 63 -8.31 13.26 -5.45
C ILE A 63 -6.99 12.48 -5.30
N GLN A 64 -6.13 12.57 -6.31
CA GLN A 64 -4.82 11.95 -6.26
C GLN A 64 -3.98 12.57 -5.13
N LYS A 65 -3.22 11.72 -4.42
CA LYS A 65 -2.25 12.13 -3.40
C LYS A 65 -2.84 12.91 -2.21
N GLU A 66 -4.10 12.67 -1.90
CA GLU A 66 -4.79 13.34 -0.78
C GLU A 66 -4.62 12.59 0.55
N ILE A 67 -4.58 11.28 0.51
CA ILE A 67 -4.59 10.42 1.69
C ILE A 67 -3.17 10.09 2.16
N HIS A 68 -2.90 10.22 3.45
CA HIS A 68 -1.58 9.91 4.00
C HIS A 68 -1.41 8.45 4.39
N THR A 69 -2.48 7.81 4.82
CA THR A 69 -2.43 6.40 5.26
C THR A 69 -3.66 5.63 4.82
N VAL A 70 -3.43 4.44 4.29
CA VAL A 70 -4.48 3.50 3.87
C VAL A 70 -4.39 2.21 4.67
N PHE A 71 -5.52 1.73 5.18
CA PHE A 71 -5.67 0.43 5.83
C PHE A 71 -6.53 -0.51 4.99
N LEU A 72 -5.99 -1.68 4.67
CA LEU A 72 -6.63 -2.77 3.93
C LEU A 72 -6.63 -4.04 4.82
N MET A 73 -7.50 -4.07 5.83
CA MET A 73 -7.55 -5.20 6.75
C MET A 73 -8.41 -6.33 6.18
N ASN A 74 -7.73 -7.35 5.64
CA ASN A 74 -8.33 -8.50 4.95
C ASN A 74 -9.20 -8.13 3.74
N THR A 75 -9.22 -6.88 3.31
CA THR A 75 -10.02 -6.37 2.19
C THR A 75 -9.72 -7.12 0.89
N LEU A 76 -8.42 -7.36 0.61
CA LEU A 76 -7.99 -8.06 -0.60
C LEU A 76 -8.47 -9.52 -0.65
N ASN A 77 -8.68 -10.14 0.52
CA ASN A 77 -9.17 -11.52 0.60
C ASN A 77 -10.64 -11.67 0.17
N PHE A 78 -11.41 -10.60 0.26
CA PHE A 78 -12.84 -10.58 -0.12
C PHE A 78 -13.09 -9.86 -1.45
N ALA A 79 -12.13 -9.14 -1.96
CA ALA A 79 -12.25 -8.35 -3.18
C ALA A 79 -12.41 -9.22 -4.43
N GLN A 80 -13.24 -8.77 -5.36
CA GLN A 80 -13.32 -9.36 -6.69
C GLN A 80 -12.07 -9.03 -7.51
N ASP A 81 -11.65 -7.77 -7.49
CA ASP A 81 -10.43 -7.29 -8.14
C ASP A 81 -9.48 -6.62 -7.12
N PRO A 82 -8.58 -7.39 -6.50
CA PRO A 82 -7.62 -6.86 -5.54
C PRO A 82 -6.58 -5.94 -6.18
N HIS A 83 -6.27 -6.14 -7.47
CA HIS A 83 -5.32 -5.30 -8.19
C HIS A 83 -5.84 -3.88 -8.39
N GLN A 84 -7.14 -3.76 -8.73
CA GLN A 84 -7.75 -2.46 -8.91
C GLN A 84 -7.82 -1.69 -7.58
N ILE A 85 -8.13 -2.38 -6.47
CA ILE A 85 -8.12 -1.76 -5.14
C ILE A 85 -6.71 -1.24 -4.78
N LEU A 86 -5.66 -2.00 -5.09
CA LEU A 86 -4.29 -1.56 -4.85
C LEU A 86 -3.88 -0.38 -5.74
N ARG A 87 -4.31 -0.35 -7.01
CA ARG A 87 -4.07 0.79 -7.90
C ARG A 87 -4.77 2.05 -7.42
N GLU A 88 -6.02 1.93 -7.02
CA GLU A 88 -6.78 3.05 -6.46
C GLU A 88 -6.18 3.54 -5.13
N SER A 89 -5.77 2.61 -4.25
CA SER A 89 -5.05 2.95 -3.03
C SER A 89 -3.75 3.71 -3.33
N HIS A 90 -3.01 3.28 -4.35
CA HIS A 90 -1.79 3.98 -4.80
C HIS A 90 -2.12 5.37 -5.36
N ARG A 91 -3.20 5.51 -6.13
CA ARG A 91 -3.61 6.78 -6.74
C ARG A 91 -3.93 7.84 -5.68
N VAL A 92 -4.74 7.46 -4.69
CA VAL A 92 -5.19 8.39 -3.65
C VAL A 92 -4.14 8.67 -2.58
N LEU A 93 -3.16 7.77 -2.41
CA LEU A 93 -2.12 7.88 -1.40
C LEU A 93 -1.13 8.99 -1.77
N ALA A 94 -0.83 9.85 -0.82
CA ALA A 94 0.18 10.91 -0.94
C ALA A 94 1.57 10.33 -1.22
N ASP A 95 2.47 11.18 -1.70
CA ASP A 95 3.87 10.80 -1.83
C ASP A 95 4.44 10.47 -0.45
N ASP A 96 5.23 9.40 -0.38
CA ASP A 96 5.73 8.84 0.89
C ASP A 96 4.64 8.37 1.88
N GLY A 97 3.38 8.27 1.42
CA GLY A 97 2.27 7.76 2.22
C GLY A 97 2.39 6.27 2.54
N TRP A 98 1.66 5.82 3.53
CA TRP A 98 1.76 4.48 4.10
C TRP A 98 0.54 3.62 3.80
N ILE A 99 0.79 2.35 3.50
CA ILE A 99 -0.26 1.34 3.34
C ILE A 99 -0.04 0.18 4.31
N PHE A 100 -1.10 -0.20 5.00
CA PHE A 100 -1.15 -1.32 5.94
C PHE A 100 -2.09 -2.37 5.39
N ILE A 101 -1.58 -3.56 5.11
CA ILE A 101 -2.34 -4.65 4.50
C ILE A 101 -2.30 -5.85 5.43
N ALA A 102 -3.44 -6.27 5.94
CA ALA A 102 -3.58 -7.55 6.60
C ALA A 102 -4.15 -8.59 5.62
N LEU A 103 -3.60 -9.78 5.65
CA LEU A 103 -4.00 -10.91 4.81
C LEU A 103 -4.20 -12.15 5.65
N PHE A 104 -5.19 -12.97 5.31
CA PHE A 104 -5.27 -14.32 5.83
C PHE A 104 -4.11 -15.16 5.29
N ASN A 105 -3.40 -15.80 6.21
CA ASN A 105 -2.28 -16.68 5.86
C ASN A 105 -2.81 -17.97 5.23
N PRO A 106 -2.38 -18.32 4.01
CA PRO A 106 -2.79 -19.56 3.36
C PRO A 106 -2.31 -20.83 4.07
N LEU A 107 -1.30 -20.73 4.96
CA LEU A 107 -0.84 -21.86 5.77
C LEU A 107 -1.66 -22.07 7.05
N SER A 108 -2.61 -21.18 7.33
CA SER A 108 -3.49 -21.34 8.49
C SER A 108 -4.63 -22.31 8.18
N PRO A 109 -5.28 -22.90 9.21
CA PRO A 109 -6.46 -23.74 9.03
C PRO A 109 -7.62 -23.04 8.29
N LEU A 110 -7.57 -21.71 8.17
CA LEU A 110 -8.56 -20.92 7.43
C LEU A 110 -8.55 -21.18 5.92
N ILE A 111 -7.50 -21.82 5.38
CA ILE A 111 -7.41 -22.17 3.95
C ILE A 111 -8.56 -23.08 3.49
N PHE A 112 -9.08 -23.91 4.41
CA PHE A 112 -10.19 -24.80 4.10
C PHE A 112 -11.54 -24.09 4.03
N LYS A 113 -11.60 -22.82 4.48
CA LYS A 113 -12.80 -22.00 4.37
C LYS A 113 -12.81 -21.29 3.01
N ARG A 114 -13.76 -21.65 2.16
CA ARG A 114 -13.98 -20.97 0.87
C ARG A 114 -14.86 -19.74 0.97
N LYS A 115 -15.60 -19.61 2.06
CA LYS A 115 -16.50 -18.48 2.34
C LYS A 115 -16.41 -18.09 3.80
N MET A 116 -16.59 -16.83 4.08
CA MET A 116 -16.79 -16.31 5.42
C MET A 116 -18.11 -15.54 5.44
N GLY A 117 -19.15 -16.17 6.02
CA GLY A 117 -20.52 -15.74 5.82
C GLY A 117 -20.92 -15.89 4.34
N ASP A 118 -21.52 -14.86 3.77
CA ASP A 118 -21.97 -14.84 2.37
C ASP A 118 -20.85 -14.42 1.37
N TYR A 119 -19.67 -14.07 1.87
CA TYR A 119 -18.58 -13.56 1.04
C TYR A 119 -17.60 -14.66 0.64
N PRO A 120 -17.20 -14.73 -0.65
CA PRO A 120 -16.15 -15.63 -1.09
C PRO A 120 -14.81 -15.21 -0.48
N LEU A 121 -14.09 -16.15 0.10
CA LEU A 121 -12.79 -15.92 0.69
C LEU A 121 -11.69 -16.40 -0.27
N ARG A 122 -10.79 -15.48 -0.62
CA ARG A 122 -9.63 -15.77 -1.45
C ARG A 122 -8.36 -15.70 -0.61
N HIS A 123 -7.47 -16.65 -0.81
CA HIS A 123 -6.21 -16.71 -0.08
C HIS A 123 -5.07 -16.28 -0.99
N TYR A 124 -4.36 -15.24 -0.57
CA TYR A 124 -3.16 -14.77 -1.26
C TYR A 124 -1.95 -14.95 -0.37
N PRO A 125 -0.89 -15.64 -0.85
CA PRO A 125 0.35 -15.70 -0.11
C PRO A 125 0.97 -14.29 -0.06
N ALA A 126 1.55 -13.94 1.09
CA ALA A 126 2.08 -12.60 1.32
C ALA A 126 3.14 -12.19 0.27
N TRP A 127 3.98 -13.13 -0.19
CA TRP A 127 4.99 -12.85 -1.22
C TRP A 127 4.37 -12.35 -2.52
N ARG A 128 3.21 -12.88 -2.91
CA ARG A 128 2.51 -12.45 -4.13
C ARG A 128 1.96 -11.03 -3.99
N VAL A 129 1.44 -10.67 -2.83
CA VAL A 129 0.96 -9.31 -2.59
C VAL A 129 2.13 -8.33 -2.51
N MET A 130 3.27 -8.73 -1.95
CA MET A 130 4.49 -7.92 -1.97
C MET A 130 5.00 -7.69 -3.40
N ASP A 131 4.90 -8.68 -4.29
CA ASP A 131 5.22 -8.54 -5.70
C ASP A 131 4.30 -7.50 -6.39
N TRP A 132 2.99 -7.55 -6.13
CA TRP A 132 2.07 -6.53 -6.64
C TRP A 132 2.36 -5.13 -6.12
N LEU A 133 2.77 -5.01 -4.85
CA LEU A 133 3.16 -3.74 -4.26
C LEU A 133 4.43 -3.18 -4.92
N SER A 134 5.41 -4.03 -5.22
CA SER A 134 6.64 -3.60 -5.88
C SER A 134 6.38 -3.06 -7.29
N LEU A 135 5.44 -3.65 -8.03
CA LEU A 135 5.00 -3.15 -9.35
C LEU A 135 4.34 -1.78 -9.29
N LEU A 136 3.79 -1.41 -8.13
CA LEU A 136 3.17 -0.11 -7.88
C LEU A 136 4.12 0.87 -7.15
N ASN A 137 5.43 0.62 -7.15
CA ASN A 137 6.43 1.46 -6.47
C ASN A 137 6.22 1.61 -4.96
N PHE A 138 5.68 0.59 -4.31
CA PHE A 138 5.68 0.50 -2.86
C PHE A 138 6.94 -0.22 -2.39
N GLU A 139 7.60 0.36 -1.41
CA GLU A 139 8.67 -0.28 -0.66
C GLU A 139 8.09 -0.97 0.58
N VAL A 140 8.24 -2.28 0.66
CA VAL A 140 7.80 -3.05 1.83
C VAL A 140 8.81 -2.85 2.95
N ILE A 141 8.39 -2.19 4.03
CA ILE A 141 9.23 -1.88 5.18
C ILE A 141 9.21 -3.02 6.19
N GLU A 142 8.04 -3.62 6.41
CA GLU A 142 7.90 -4.65 7.43
C GLU A 142 6.84 -5.68 7.02
N LYS A 143 7.10 -6.94 7.38
CA LYS A 143 6.17 -8.04 7.26
C LYS A 143 6.10 -8.76 8.60
N CYS A 144 4.98 -8.64 9.28
CA CYS A 144 4.77 -9.22 10.60
C CYS A 144 3.64 -10.26 10.58
N PRO A 145 3.89 -11.52 10.91
CA PRO A 145 2.81 -12.42 11.25
C PRO A 145 2.20 -12.00 12.60
N ILE A 146 0.89 -11.85 12.64
CA ILE A 146 0.16 -11.57 13.88
C ILE A 146 -0.07 -12.91 14.59
N ALA A 147 0.89 -13.32 15.40
CA ALA A 147 0.86 -14.59 16.10
C ALA A 147 0.74 -14.41 17.61
N THR A 148 0.14 -15.40 18.24
CA THR A 148 0.22 -15.62 19.68
C THR A 148 1.67 -16.00 20.07
N LYS A 149 2.04 -15.81 21.32
CA LYS A 149 3.40 -15.86 21.92
C LYS A 149 4.37 -17.02 21.57
N ASN A 150 3.99 -17.99 20.74
CA ASN A 150 4.82 -19.15 20.41
C ASN A 150 5.47 -19.03 19.03
N LYS A 151 6.78 -19.21 18.93
CA LYS A 151 7.57 -19.13 17.67
C LYS A 151 7.08 -20.10 16.57
N LEU A 152 6.66 -21.32 16.91
CA LEU A 152 6.08 -22.27 15.96
C LEU A 152 4.69 -21.82 15.46
N ALA A 153 3.92 -21.13 16.30
CA ALA A 153 2.63 -20.55 15.92
C ALA A 153 2.78 -19.39 14.91
N THR A 154 3.97 -18.86 14.73
CA THR A 154 4.25 -17.75 13.81
C THR A 154 4.07 -18.16 12.34
N ILE A 155 4.46 -19.38 11.97
CA ILE A 155 4.29 -19.90 10.59
C ILE A 155 2.80 -20.14 10.29
N PHE A 156 2.06 -20.62 11.27
CA PHE A 156 0.63 -20.90 11.19
C PHE A 156 -0.24 -19.74 11.66
N SER A 157 0.36 -18.58 11.85
CA SER A 157 -0.36 -17.35 12.21
C SER A 157 -1.54 -17.14 11.26
N PRO A 158 -2.75 -16.88 11.77
CA PRO A 158 -3.93 -16.69 10.91
C PRO A 158 -3.83 -15.46 10.02
N ILE A 159 -3.12 -14.43 10.45
CA ILE A 159 -3.03 -13.15 9.76
C ILE A 159 -1.56 -12.74 9.60
N THR A 160 -1.24 -12.22 8.41
CA THR A 160 0.04 -11.56 8.12
C THR A 160 -0.22 -10.10 7.83
N LEU A 161 0.47 -9.21 8.56
CA LEU A 161 0.47 -7.77 8.31
C LEU A 161 1.66 -7.41 7.42
N ILE A 162 1.40 -6.66 6.36
CA ILE A 162 2.40 -6.04 5.48
C ILE A 162 2.30 -4.55 5.65
N ILE A 163 3.42 -3.90 5.89
CA ILE A 163 3.54 -2.44 6.00
C ILE A 163 4.45 -1.99 4.86
N ALA A 164 3.93 -1.11 4.02
CA ALA A 164 4.68 -0.58 2.90
C ALA A 164 4.51 0.93 2.80
N GLN A 165 5.49 1.58 2.17
CA GLN A 165 5.50 3.01 1.91
C GLN A 165 5.55 3.24 0.41
N LYS A 166 4.72 4.17 -0.08
CA LYS A 166 4.78 4.61 -1.47
C LYS A 166 6.06 5.41 -1.69
N ARG A 167 6.89 4.97 -2.64
CA ARG A 167 8.09 5.68 -3.03
C ARG A 167 7.85 6.45 -4.32
N THR A 168 7.93 7.75 -4.25
CA THR A 168 8.02 8.64 -5.39
C THR A 168 9.46 9.00 -5.61
N TYR A 169 10.05 8.44 -6.65
CA TYR A 169 11.38 8.88 -7.08
C TYR A 169 11.20 10.22 -7.82
N PRO A 170 11.76 11.33 -7.31
CA PRO A 170 11.76 12.56 -8.07
C PRO A 170 12.51 12.32 -9.37
N LEU A 171 11.93 12.69 -10.49
CA LEU A 171 12.57 12.69 -11.81
C LEU A 171 13.66 13.77 -11.91
N THR A 172 14.34 14.08 -10.82
CA THR A 172 15.58 14.84 -10.88
C THR A 172 16.59 13.91 -11.54
N LEU A 173 16.90 14.18 -12.80
CA LEU A 173 18.13 13.76 -13.40
C LEU A 173 19.24 14.22 -12.41
N ASN A 174 19.69 13.30 -11.55
CA ASN A 174 21.01 13.49 -10.98
C ASN A 174 21.89 13.68 -12.21
N PRO A 175 22.53 14.84 -12.42
CA PRO A 175 23.52 14.91 -13.46
C PRO A 175 24.56 13.89 -13.03
N GLU A 176 24.54 12.70 -13.64
CA GLU A 176 25.72 11.86 -13.65
C GLU A 176 26.82 12.85 -13.94
N LYS A 177 27.78 12.97 -13.01
CA LYS A 177 29.00 13.71 -13.30
C LYS A 177 29.56 13.02 -14.52
N VAL A 178 29.18 13.54 -15.69
CA VAL A 178 29.83 13.19 -16.94
C VAL A 178 31.29 13.55 -16.63
N ARG A 179 32.10 12.55 -16.31
CA ARG A 179 33.55 12.69 -16.34
C ARG A 179 33.80 13.24 -17.71
N SER A 180 34.04 14.53 -17.76
CA SER A 180 34.41 15.20 -18.99
C SER A 180 35.59 14.40 -19.54
N LYS A 181 35.29 13.56 -20.53
CA LYS A 181 36.30 12.98 -21.35
C LYS A 181 37.09 14.19 -21.85
N ILE A 182 38.37 14.23 -21.50
CA ILE A 182 39.32 15.22 -21.95
C ILE A 182 38.95 15.50 -23.41
N PRO A 183 38.73 16.78 -23.80
CA PRO A 183 38.43 17.10 -25.17
C PRO A 183 39.59 16.58 -26.00
N VAL A 184 39.34 15.55 -26.80
CA VAL A 184 40.29 15.14 -27.84
C VAL A 184 40.27 16.28 -28.83
N PHE A 185 41.31 17.12 -28.79
CA PHE A 185 41.61 18.07 -29.84
C PHE A 185 41.86 17.27 -31.11
N LEU A 186 40.87 17.19 -31.97
CA LEU A 186 41.06 16.72 -33.32
C LEU A 186 41.86 17.81 -34.03
N GLU A 187 43.14 17.55 -34.31
CA GLU A 187 43.90 18.39 -35.19
C GLU A 187 43.16 18.54 -36.51
N PRO A 188 43.02 19.75 -37.05
CA PRO A 188 42.35 19.96 -38.33
C PRO A 188 43.16 19.22 -39.41
N VAL A 189 42.53 18.25 -40.06
CA VAL A 189 43.10 17.59 -41.21
C VAL A 189 43.25 18.61 -42.34
N ASN A 190 44.48 19.10 -42.60
CA ASN A 190 44.78 19.93 -43.73
C ASN A 190 44.53 19.18 -45.04
N ALA A 191 43.39 19.41 -45.67
CA ALA A 191 42.93 18.72 -46.89
C ALA A 191 43.65 19.20 -48.16
N PHE A 192 44.55 20.17 -48.05
CA PHE A 192 45.26 20.68 -49.24
C PHE A 192 46.79 20.63 -49.05
N LYS A 193 47.44 19.54 -49.42
CA LYS A 193 48.81 19.58 -49.89
C LYS A 193 48.81 19.76 -51.38
N LEU A 194 48.97 21.01 -51.86
CA LEU A 194 49.33 21.26 -53.21
C LEU A 194 50.76 20.78 -53.47
N LYS A 195 50.94 19.83 -54.38
CA LYS A 195 52.22 19.45 -54.92
C LYS A 195 52.73 20.57 -55.80
N SER A 196 53.78 21.19 -55.52
CA SER A 196 54.66 21.90 -56.46
C SER A 196 55.71 20.94 -56.99
#